data_4024c14e5e068f827f893475a98db88a
#
_entry.id   4024c14e5e068f827f893475a98db88a
#
_cell.length_a   1.000
_cell.length_b   1.000
_cell.length_c   1.000
_cell.angle_alpha   90.00
_cell.angle_beta   90.00
_cell.angle_gamma   90.00
#
_symmetry.space_group_name_H-M   'P 1'
#
loop_
_entity.id
_entity.type
_entity.pdbx_description
1 polymer ?
#
loop_
_entity_poly.entity_id
_entity_poly.type
_entity_poly.pdbx_seq_one_letter_code
_entity_poly.pdbx_strand_id
1 'polypeptide(L)'
;MPKTFKVEKYLLRKAFESAAIIPSEVLWRQKEGMSDGVSGKKKAWFEIIQNKVSINMSDREFNMLSGKYNHNSPQIKESLYYREVFCDYYGDCDTTIPYYWLPKWSGDITEPSARVLNCYDNDVEKK
;
A
#
# COMPACT_ATOMS: atom_id res chain seq x y z
N MET A 1 -24.93 -17.00 -11.41
CA MET A 1 -25.42 -16.02 -10.45
C MET A 1 -24.83 -14.66 -10.82
N PRO A 2 -25.60 -13.59 -10.96
CA PRO A 2 -25.03 -12.29 -11.25
C PRO A 2 -24.12 -11.89 -10.10
N LYS A 3 -22.89 -11.44 -10.43
CA LYS A 3 -21.96 -10.86 -9.46
C LYS A 3 -22.62 -9.61 -8.88
N THR A 4 -23.17 -9.71 -7.69
CA THR A 4 -23.67 -8.54 -6.97
C THR A 4 -22.47 -7.64 -6.67
N PHE A 5 -22.36 -6.55 -7.37
CA PHE A 5 -21.42 -5.48 -7.05
C PHE A 5 -21.73 -5.00 -5.62
N LYS A 6 -20.92 -5.40 -4.67
CA LYS A 6 -21.01 -4.86 -3.31
C LYS A 6 -20.39 -3.48 -3.31
N VAL A 7 -21.23 -2.47 -3.50
CA VAL A 7 -20.80 -1.09 -3.35
C VAL A 7 -20.46 -0.85 -1.86
N GLU A 8 -19.23 -0.45 -1.60
CA GLU A 8 -18.79 -0.12 -0.24
C GLU A 8 -19.62 1.02 0.34
N LYS A 9 -19.91 0.93 1.64
CA LYS A 9 -20.69 1.94 2.39
C LYS A 9 -22.07 2.23 1.77
N TYR A 10 -22.69 1.25 1.13
CA TYR A 10 -23.96 1.42 0.40
C TYR A 10 -25.05 2.13 1.24
N LEU A 11 -25.29 1.69 2.48
CA LEU A 11 -26.33 2.28 3.35
C LEU A 11 -26.07 3.76 3.62
N LEU A 12 -24.81 4.13 3.89
CA LEU A 12 -24.42 5.52 4.11
C LEU A 12 -24.67 6.36 2.85
N ARG A 13 -24.19 5.90 1.70
CA ARG A 13 -24.36 6.57 0.40
C ARG A 13 -25.84 6.74 0.07
N LYS A 14 -26.62 5.69 0.27
CA LYS A 14 -28.06 5.69 0.00
C LYS A 14 -28.82 6.66 0.91
N ALA A 15 -28.41 6.79 2.16
CA ALA A 15 -29.01 7.76 3.10
C ALA A 15 -28.81 9.22 2.65
N PHE A 16 -27.67 9.53 2.01
CA PHE A 16 -27.39 10.89 1.53
C PHE A 16 -27.90 11.16 0.10
N GLU A 17 -28.26 10.13 -0.65
CA GLU A 17 -28.70 10.28 -2.03
C GLU A 17 -29.96 11.13 -2.17
N SER A 18 -30.96 10.87 -1.31
CA SER A 18 -32.23 11.61 -1.34
C SER A 18 -32.09 13.06 -0.87
N ALA A 19 -31.11 13.35 -0.03
CA ALA A 19 -30.86 14.70 0.47
C ALA A 19 -30.19 15.61 -0.58
N ALA A 20 -29.59 15.04 -1.64
CA ALA A 20 -28.92 15.75 -2.71
C ALA A 20 -27.87 16.79 -2.26
N ILE A 21 -27.27 16.60 -1.07
CA ILE A 21 -26.28 17.50 -0.49
C ILE A 21 -24.90 17.27 -1.12
N ILE A 22 -24.63 16.03 -1.56
CA ILE A 22 -23.36 15.61 -2.16
C ILE A 22 -23.62 15.29 -3.63
N PRO A 23 -22.83 15.84 -4.57
CA PRO A 23 -22.92 15.48 -5.98
C PRO A 23 -22.82 13.96 -6.18
N SER A 24 -23.60 13.41 -7.11
CA SER A 24 -23.70 11.96 -7.31
C SER A 24 -22.35 11.31 -7.65
N GLU A 25 -21.53 11.98 -8.47
CA GLU A 25 -20.19 11.53 -8.84
C GLU A 25 -19.22 11.44 -7.65
N VAL A 26 -19.42 12.25 -6.61
CA VAL A 26 -18.66 12.18 -5.37
C VAL A 26 -19.24 11.14 -4.43
N LEU A 27 -20.57 11.11 -4.30
CA LEU A 27 -21.29 10.20 -3.39
C LEU A 27 -21.03 8.74 -3.76
N TRP A 28 -21.02 8.42 -5.05
CA TRP A 28 -20.85 7.06 -5.57
C TRP A 28 -19.44 6.75 -6.08
N ARG A 29 -18.48 7.66 -5.82
CA ARG A 29 -17.08 7.43 -6.17
C ARG A 29 -16.56 6.15 -5.50
N GLN A 30 -15.77 5.38 -6.23
CA GLN A 30 -15.06 4.25 -5.68
C GLN A 30 -14.14 4.69 -4.53
N LYS A 31 -14.08 3.88 -3.48
CA LYS A 31 -13.14 4.12 -2.37
C LYS A 31 -11.72 3.84 -2.85
N GLU A 32 -10.85 4.77 -2.55
CA GLU A 32 -9.41 4.63 -2.74
C GLU A 32 -8.70 4.69 -1.39
N GLY A 33 -7.53 4.05 -1.29
CA GLY A 33 -6.63 4.25 -0.16
C GLY A 33 -6.15 5.70 -0.11
N MET A 34 -5.76 6.19 1.06
CA MET A 34 -5.29 7.58 1.18
C MET A 34 -4.05 7.81 0.33
N SER A 35 -3.11 6.88 0.29
CA SER A 35 -1.91 6.94 -0.53
C SER A 35 -2.22 7.01 -2.03
N ASP A 36 -3.24 6.27 -2.47
CA ASP A 36 -3.65 6.26 -3.88
C ASP A 36 -4.42 7.54 -4.22
N GLY A 37 -5.25 8.03 -3.30
CA GLY A 37 -6.01 9.27 -3.49
C GLY A 37 -5.15 10.53 -3.59
N VAL A 38 -3.96 10.55 -3.01
CA VAL A 38 -2.98 11.66 -3.13
C VAL A 38 -1.95 11.43 -4.23
N SER A 39 -1.92 10.23 -4.80
CA SER A 39 -1.03 9.90 -5.92
C SER A 39 -1.56 10.46 -7.22
N GLY A 40 -0.68 11.04 -8.03
CA GLY A 40 -1.04 11.47 -9.38
C GLY A 40 -1.21 10.27 -10.32
N LYS A 41 -2.06 10.42 -11.36
CA LYS A 41 -2.27 9.38 -12.37
C LYS A 41 -0.99 8.94 -13.10
N LYS A 42 0.06 9.80 -13.10
CA LYS A 42 1.32 9.55 -13.80
C LYS A 42 2.41 8.95 -12.93
N LYS A 43 2.27 9.03 -11.59
CA LYS A 43 3.30 8.58 -10.67
C LYS A 43 2.69 8.33 -9.29
N ALA A 44 2.74 7.09 -8.86
CA ALA A 44 2.27 6.71 -7.53
C ALA A 44 3.28 7.14 -6.46
N TRP A 45 2.79 7.41 -5.26
CA TRP A 45 3.63 7.80 -4.12
C TRP A 45 4.72 6.79 -3.81
N PHE A 46 4.38 5.49 -3.85
CA PHE A 46 5.35 4.43 -3.58
C PHE A 46 6.47 4.40 -4.62
N GLU A 47 6.18 4.66 -5.91
CA GLU A 47 7.20 4.74 -6.97
C GLU A 47 8.20 5.86 -6.72
N ILE A 48 7.73 6.99 -6.19
CA ILE A 48 8.61 8.12 -5.82
C ILE A 48 9.57 7.71 -4.71
N ILE A 49 9.07 7.03 -3.68
CA ILE A 49 9.89 6.55 -2.56
C ILE A 49 10.89 5.50 -3.05
N GLN A 50 10.44 4.49 -3.78
CA GLN A 50 11.30 3.42 -4.29
C GLN A 50 12.40 3.95 -5.20
N ASN A 51 12.07 4.90 -6.09
CA ASN A 51 13.07 5.55 -6.93
C ASN A 51 14.09 6.34 -6.11
N LYS A 52 13.64 7.11 -5.12
CA LYS A 52 14.54 7.86 -4.25
C LYS A 52 15.49 6.95 -3.48
N VAL A 53 14.98 5.88 -2.91
CA VAL A 53 15.80 4.90 -2.18
C VAL A 53 16.77 4.19 -3.13
N SER A 54 16.33 3.81 -4.33
CA SER A 54 17.18 3.13 -5.32
C SER A 54 18.34 3.99 -5.82
N ILE A 55 18.17 5.31 -5.88
CA ILE A 55 19.25 6.24 -6.22
C ILE A 55 20.31 6.32 -5.11
N ASN A 56 19.87 6.24 -3.85
CA ASN A 56 20.72 6.43 -2.68
C ASN A 56 21.33 5.12 -2.14
N MET A 57 20.87 3.97 -2.61
CA MET A 57 21.31 2.65 -2.14
C MET A 57 21.65 1.75 -3.33
N SER A 58 22.91 1.39 -3.46
CA SER A 58 23.36 0.44 -4.47
C SER A 58 22.89 -1.00 -4.17
N ASP A 59 22.88 -1.89 -5.18
CA ASP A 59 22.55 -3.31 -4.96
C ASP A 59 23.55 -4.00 -4.03
N ARG A 60 24.82 -3.60 -4.09
CA ARG A 60 25.86 -4.11 -3.20
C ARG A 60 25.58 -3.75 -1.74
N GLU A 61 25.22 -2.51 -1.48
CA GLU A 61 24.86 -2.04 -0.12
C GLU A 61 23.62 -2.76 0.37
N PHE A 62 22.59 -2.88 -0.46
CA PHE A 62 21.39 -3.64 -0.12
C PHE A 62 21.72 -5.08 0.30
N ASN A 63 22.48 -5.81 -0.50
CA ASN A 63 22.85 -7.19 -0.21
C ASN A 63 23.69 -7.34 1.07
N MET A 64 24.56 -6.38 1.33
CA MET A 64 25.39 -6.36 2.55
C MET A 64 24.55 -6.04 3.81
N LEU A 65 23.68 -5.03 3.73
CA LEU A 65 22.93 -4.53 4.88
C LEU A 65 21.71 -5.40 5.20
N SER A 66 20.99 -5.91 4.20
CA SER A 66 19.82 -6.79 4.40
C SER A 66 20.19 -8.08 5.15
N GLY A 67 21.41 -8.58 4.95
CA GLY A 67 21.94 -9.76 5.67
C GLY A 67 22.12 -9.58 7.17
N LYS A 68 22.08 -8.35 7.70
CA LYS A 68 22.13 -8.10 9.14
C LYS A 68 20.83 -8.51 9.86
N TYR A 69 19.69 -8.51 9.13
CA TYR A 69 18.37 -8.67 9.70
C TYR A 69 17.83 -10.07 9.47
N ASN A 70 17.87 -10.91 10.51
CA ASN A 70 17.34 -12.29 10.46
C ASN A 70 15.83 -12.33 10.70
N HIS A 71 15.29 -11.39 11.47
CA HIS A 71 13.88 -11.31 11.78
C HIS A 71 13.17 -10.41 10.76
N ASN A 72 12.12 -10.93 10.10
CA ASN A 72 11.38 -10.19 9.07
C ASN A 72 12.34 -9.52 8.06
N SER A 73 13.25 -10.29 7.48
CA SER A 73 14.33 -9.81 6.63
C SER A 73 13.81 -8.94 5.47
N PRO A 74 14.35 -7.73 5.27
CA PRO A 74 13.97 -6.86 4.16
C PRO A 74 14.23 -7.51 2.80
N GLN A 75 13.23 -7.49 1.91
CA GLN A 75 13.31 -8.13 0.59
C GLN A 75 13.61 -7.14 -0.55
N ILE A 76 13.38 -5.85 -0.31
CA ILE A 76 13.66 -4.77 -1.27
C ILE A 76 14.33 -3.58 -0.57
N LYS A 77 14.93 -2.69 -1.35
CA LYS A 77 15.64 -1.51 -0.84
C LYS A 77 14.75 -0.58 0.00
N GLU A 78 13.48 -0.42 -0.37
CA GLU A 78 12.51 0.38 0.37
C GLU A 78 12.30 -0.18 1.77
N SER A 79 12.06 -1.47 1.92
CA SER A 79 11.87 -2.11 3.22
C SER A 79 13.15 -2.09 4.07
N LEU A 80 14.31 -2.22 3.44
CA LEU A 80 15.58 -2.04 4.15
C LEU A 80 15.73 -0.61 4.66
N TYR A 81 15.41 0.40 3.85
CA TYR A 81 15.44 1.79 4.28
C TYR A 81 14.57 2.03 5.51
N TYR A 82 13.34 1.52 5.51
CA TYR A 82 12.47 1.63 6.68
C TYR A 82 13.00 0.88 7.89
N ARG A 83 13.63 -0.27 7.69
CA ARG A 83 14.26 -1.03 8.78
C ARG A 83 15.45 -0.27 9.38
N GLU A 84 16.32 0.32 8.59
CA GLU A 84 17.43 1.13 9.07
C GLU A 84 16.92 2.33 9.89
N VAL A 85 15.95 3.08 9.35
CA VAL A 85 15.31 4.18 10.07
C VAL A 85 14.68 3.73 11.39
N PHE A 86 13.97 2.59 11.38
CA PHE A 86 13.39 2.03 12.61
C PHE A 86 14.48 1.71 13.66
N CYS A 87 15.55 1.07 13.26
CA CYS A 87 16.65 0.70 14.15
C CYS A 87 17.39 1.93 14.68
N ASP A 88 17.51 3.00 13.89
CA ASP A 88 18.11 4.26 14.35
C ASP A 88 17.32 4.90 15.51
N TYR A 89 15.99 4.77 15.51
CA TYR A 89 15.14 5.34 16.57
C TYR A 89 14.89 4.38 17.73
N TYR A 90 14.81 3.07 17.49
CA TYR A 90 14.32 2.08 18.45
C TYR A 90 15.32 0.95 18.76
N GLY A 91 16.51 1.00 18.16
CA GLY A 91 17.54 -0.03 18.36
C GLY A 91 17.05 -1.43 17.95
N ASP A 92 17.35 -2.43 18.77
CA ASP A 92 17.02 -3.85 18.51
C ASP A 92 15.56 -4.23 18.86
N CYS A 93 14.63 -3.27 18.81
CA CYS A 93 13.21 -3.52 19.12
C CYS A 93 12.43 -4.15 17.98
N ASP A 94 13.05 -4.57 16.89
CA ASP A 94 12.40 -5.14 15.70
C ASP A 94 11.61 -6.43 15.99
N THR A 95 12.02 -7.23 16.97
CA THR A 95 11.34 -8.45 17.41
C THR A 95 10.00 -8.19 18.09
N THR A 96 9.71 -6.93 18.46
CA THR A 96 8.37 -6.54 18.97
C THR A 96 7.28 -6.66 17.91
N ILE A 97 7.65 -6.68 16.62
CA ILE A 97 6.77 -6.94 15.48
C ILE A 97 6.97 -8.40 15.07
N PRO A 98 6.13 -9.33 15.55
CA PRO A 98 6.39 -10.77 15.37
C PRO A 98 6.30 -11.22 13.91
N TYR A 99 5.46 -10.57 13.12
CA TYR A 99 5.29 -10.82 11.68
C TYR A 99 4.62 -9.63 11.00
N TYR A 100 4.71 -9.53 9.67
CA TYR A 100 3.96 -8.57 8.90
C TYR A 100 2.51 -9.03 8.75
N TRP A 101 1.57 -8.22 9.23
CA TRP A 101 0.17 -8.47 9.00
C TRP A 101 -0.28 -7.82 7.70
N LEU A 102 -0.89 -8.62 6.85
CA LEU A 102 -1.51 -8.16 5.61
C LEU A 102 -2.94 -8.68 5.52
N PRO A 103 -3.87 -7.95 4.91
CA PRO A 103 -5.22 -8.43 4.66
C PRO A 103 -5.22 -9.68 3.78
N LYS A 104 -6.19 -10.57 3.96
CA LYS A 104 -6.30 -11.81 3.15
C LYS A 104 -6.41 -11.56 1.64
N TRP A 105 -6.89 -10.41 1.23
CA TRP A 105 -7.00 -10.02 -0.18
C TRP A 105 -5.68 -9.54 -0.80
N SER A 106 -4.62 -9.41 -0.01
CA SER A 106 -3.28 -9.07 -0.50
C SER A 106 -2.60 -10.22 -1.24
N GLY A 107 -3.17 -11.43 -1.23
CA GLY A 107 -2.59 -12.61 -1.87
C GLY A 107 -1.29 -13.05 -1.20
N ASP A 108 -0.32 -13.50 -2.01
CA ASP A 108 0.95 -14.07 -1.54
C ASP A 108 2.02 -13.01 -1.21
N ILE A 109 1.60 -11.78 -0.96
CA ILE A 109 2.51 -10.71 -0.57
C ILE A 109 3.00 -10.94 0.85
N THR A 110 4.31 -11.09 1.01
CA THR A 110 4.97 -11.35 2.30
C THR A 110 5.79 -10.18 2.81
N GLU A 111 5.78 -9.06 2.09
CA GLU A 111 6.64 -7.92 2.30
C GLU A 111 5.79 -6.63 2.34
N PRO A 112 6.00 -5.74 3.35
CA PRO A 112 5.10 -4.62 3.61
C PRO A 112 5.30 -3.38 2.72
N SER A 113 6.20 -3.42 1.75
CA SER A 113 6.42 -2.29 0.84
C SER A 113 5.15 -1.90 0.10
N ALA A 114 4.95 -0.61 -0.06
CA ALA A 114 3.83 -0.09 -0.80
C ALA A 114 3.92 -0.50 -2.28
N ARG A 115 2.79 -0.94 -2.84
CA ARG A 115 2.66 -1.38 -4.23
C ARG A 115 1.21 -1.31 -4.69
N VAL A 116 1.01 -1.31 -6.00
CA VAL A 116 -0.33 -1.56 -6.53
C VAL A 116 -0.68 -3.02 -6.26
N LEU A 117 -1.87 -3.24 -5.74
CA LEU A 117 -2.38 -4.59 -5.48
C LEU A 117 -3.27 -5.01 -6.65
N ASN A 118 -3.14 -6.26 -7.08
CA ASN A 118 -3.88 -6.82 -8.21
C ASN A 118 -5.41 -6.71 -8.06
N CYS A 119 -5.92 -6.54 -6.83
CA CYS A 119 -7.33 -6.30 -6.60
C CYS A 119 -7.82 -4.94 -7.15
N TYR A 120 -6.91 -4.00 -7.42
CA TYR A 120 -7.21 -2.71 -8.05
C TYR A 120 -7.08 -2.72 -9.58
N ASP A 121 -6.32 -3.67 -10.15
CA ASP A 121 -6.09 -3.75 -11.60
C ASP A 121 -7.34 -4.15 -12.40
N ASN A 122 -8.30 -4.81 -11.76
CA ASN A 122 -9.54 -5.27 -12.41
C ASN A 122 -10.52 -4.15 -12.76
N ASP A 123 -10.25 -2.91 -12.38
CA ASP A 123 -11.13 -1.76 -12.63
C ASP A 123 -10.72 -0.93 -13.86
N VAL A 124 -9.55 -1.24 -14.46
CA VAL A 124 -9.03 -0.50 -15.63
C VAL A 124 -9.70 -0.94 -16.95
N GLU A 125 -10.28 -2.13 -17.03
CA GLU A 125 -10.91 -2.65 -18.24
C GLU A 125 -12.39 -2.22 -18.44
N LYS A 126 -12.90 -1.30 -17.62
CA LYS A 126 -14.29 -0.82 -17.71
C LYS A 126 -14.39 0.69 -17.96
N LYS A 127 -13.64 1.17 -18.95
CA LYS A 127 -13.92 2.47 -19.56
C LYS A 127 -14.08 2.33 -21.06
#